data_2f2d890037549af173f05c1e49fe3c86
#
_entry.id   2f2d890037549af173f05c1e49fe3c86
#
_cell.length_a   1.000
_cell.length_b   1.000
_cell.length_c   1.000
_cell.angle_alpha   90.00
_cell.angle_beta   90.00
_cell.angle_gamma   90.00
#
_symmetry.space_group_name_H-M   'P 1'
#
loop_
_entity.id
_entity.type
_entity.pdbx_description
1 polymer ?
#
loop_
_entity_poly.entity_id
_entity_poly.type
_entity_poly.pdbx_seq_one_letter_code
_entity_poly.pdbx_strand_id
1 'polypeptide(L)'
;MQTKDILGEGEKANLTPMIDVVFLLLIFFMVTTSLIKEEADLGIQLPTNTPAKDSAELPSKHIIEVLPDGSILLNGGIIASGNDGAIVLRGLISTLTRLKASSDRMGAKTMIIIQADPISPHYKAVQVLDACAAAELQFVSFSNL
;
A
#
# COMPACT_ATOMS: atom_id res chain seq x y z
N MET A 1 -7.18 62.51 53.46
CA MET A 1 -6.65 62.15 52.13
C MET A 1 -6.48 60.62 52.11
N GLN A 2 -7.40 59.94 51.51
CA GLN A 2 -7.38 58.46 51.50
C GLN A 2 -6.71 58.01 50.17
N THR A 3 -5.56 57.42 50.33
CA THR A 3 -4.77 56.80 49.24
C THR A 3 -5.20 55.34 48.99
N LYS A 4 -6.50 55.06 48.89
CA LYS A 4 -7.05 53.72 48.92
C LYS A 4 -7.68 53.30 47.57
N ASP A 5 -7.57 54.14 46.52
CA ASP A 5 -8.24 53.91 45.23
C ASP A 5 -7.31 53.65 44.05
N ILE A 6 -6.05 53.25 44.30
CA ILE A 6 -5.10 52.99 43.15
C ILE A 6 -4.75 51.46 43.04
N LEU A 7 -5.31 50.63 43.89
CA LEU A 7 -5.24 49.19 43.63
C LEU A 7 -6.51 48.76 42.88
N GLY A 8 -6.51 49.07 41.61
CA GLY A 8 -7.49 48.50 40.66
C GLY A 8 -7.60 47.02 40.91
N GLU A 9 -8.82 46.55 41.11
CA GLU A 9 -9.14 45.12 41.08
C GLU A 9 -8.43 44.52 39.90
N GLY A 10 -7.48 43.63 40.16
CA GLY A 10 -6.76 42.92 39.13
C GLY A 10 -7.80 42.29 38.20
N GLU A 11 -7.89 42.82 37.00
CA GLU A 11 -8.61 42.16 35.89
C GLU A 11 -8.16 40.70 35.88
N LYS A 12 -9.04 39.84 36.36
CA LYS A 12 -8.82 38.40 36.24
C LYS A 12 -8.76 38.12 34.74
N ALA A 13 -7.54 38.07 34.20
CA ALA A 13 -7.34 37.75 32.84
C ALA A 13 -8.14 36.47 32.50
N ASN A 14 -9.13 36.65 31.65
CA ASN A 14 -9.99 35.51 31.25
C ASN A 14 -9.15 34.57 30.38
N LEU A 15 -8.63 33.49 30.97
CA LEU A 15 -7.79 32.53 30.31
C LEU A 15 -8.59 31.55 29.40
N THR A 16 -9.92 31.62 29.46
CA THR A 16 -10.81 30.74 28.73
C THR A 16 -10.55 30.76 27.19
N PRO A 17 -10.39 31.92 26.54
CA PRO A 17 -10.09 31.96 25.10
C PRO A 17 -8.73 31.36 24.75
N MET A 18 -7.75 31.48 25.65
CA MET A 18 -6.41 30.91 25.42
C MET A 18 -6.45 29.37 25.49
N ILE A 19 -7.21 28.83 26.45
CA ILE A 19 -7.38 27.39 26.60
C ILE A 19 -8.11 26.80 25.37
N ASP A 20 -9.11 27.52 24.85
CA ASP A 20 -9.86 27.06 23.66
C ASP A 20 -8.96 26.98 22.43
N VAL A 21 -8.12 28.00 22.17
CA VAL A 21 -7.17 27.97 21.04
C VAL A 21 -6.19 26.82 21.17
N VAL A 22 -5.64 26.58 22.35
CA VAL A 22 -4.70 25.45 22.59
C VAL A 22 -5.41 24.11 22.38
N PHE A 23 -6.66 24.00 22.84
CA PHE A 23 -7.44 22.78 22.67
C PHE A 23 -7.75 22.50 21.19
N LEU A 24 -8.14 23.51 20.43
CA LEU A 24 -8.36 23.39 18.97
C LEU A 24 -7.07 23.01 18.22
N LEU A 25 -5.93 23.59 18.62
CA LEU A 25 -4.63 23.23 18.07
C LEU A 25 -4.28 21.76 18.36
N LEU A 26 -4.52 21.29 19.57
CA LEU A 26 -4.28 19.88 19.93
C LEU A 26 -5.14 18.92 19.12
N ILE A 27 -6.44 19.23 18.94
CA ILE A 27 -7.33 18.41 18.11
C ILE A 27 -6.86 18.44 16.65
N PHE A 28 -6.48 19.60 16.13
CA PHE A 28 -5.95 19.72 14.78
C PHE A 28 -4.71 18.84 14.57
N PHE A 29 -3.74 18.90 15.46
CA PHE A 29 -2.55 18.05 15.39
C PHE A 29 -2.89 16.57 15.57
N MET A 30 -3.82 16.22 16.44
CA MET A 30 -4.23 14.83 16.61
C MET A 30 -4.86 14.25 15.34
N VAL A 31 -5.72 15.01 14.68
CA VAL A 31 -6.35 14.62 13.41
C VAL A 31 -5.33 14.55 12.28
N THR A 32 -4.45 15.56 12.14
CA THR A 32 -3.44 15.57 11.08
C THR A 32 -2.39 14.48 11.25
N THR A 33 -1.99 14.16 12.48
CA THR A 33 -1.04 13.08 12.77
C THR A 33 -1.65 11.70 12.48
N SER A 34 -2.95 11.55 12.66
CA SER A 34 -3.65 10.29 12.36
C SER A 34 -3.70 9.97 10.86
N LEU A 35 -3.58 10.98 9.98
CA LEU A 35 -3.60 10.80 8.53
C LEU A 35 -2.24 10.39 7.93
N ILE A 36 -1.15 10.45 8.70
CA ILE A 36 0.21 10.15 8.20
C ILE A 36 0.59 8.67 8.40
N LYS A 37 -0.30 7.84 8.92
CA LYS A 37 0.05 6.49 9.40
C LYS A 37 -0.01 5.38 8.35
N GLU A 38 -0.02 5.68 7.07
CA GLU A 38 -0.08 4.63 6.04
C GLU A 38 1.03 4.65 4.98
N GLU A 39 2.10 5.41 5.19
CA GLU A 39 3.25 5.32 4.28
C GLU A 39 4.49 4.91 5.06
N ALA A 40 4.95 3.71 4.76
CA ALA A 40 6.24 3.13 5.11
C ALA A 40 6.28 2.12 6.26
N ASP A 41 5.57 1.02 6.12
CA ASP A 41 6.18 -0.24 6.57
C ASP A 41 6.63 -1.05 5.32
N LEU A 42 7.51 -0.44 4.56
CA LEU A 42 8.43 -1.18 3.72
C LEU A 42 9.40 -1.84 4.68
N GLY A 43 9.07 -3.01 5.17
CA GLY A 43 9.96 -3.86 5.93
C GLY A 43 11.19 -4.24 5.10
N ILE A 44 12.05 -3.25 4.82
CA ILE A 44 13.40 -3.50 4.32
C ILE A 44 14.19 -4.01 5.52
N GLN A 45 14.09 -5.29 5.77
CA GLN A 45 15.05 -5.98 6.62
C GLN A 45 16.36 -6.06 5.84
N LEU A 46 17.28 -5.15 6.16
CA LEU A 46 18.67 -5.28 5.77
C LEU A 46 19.18 -6.65 6.27
N PRO A 47 19.86 -7.45 5.43
CA PRO A 47 20.41 -8.72 5.85
C PRO A 47 21.55 -8.47 6.84
N THR A 48 21.25 -8.45 8.12
CA THR A 48 22.26 -8.65 9.17
C THR A 48 22.48 -10.15 9.29
N ASN A 49 23.71 -10.58 9.10
CA ASN A 49 24.20 -11.95 9.25
C ASN A 49 24.02 -12.46 10.69
N THR A 50 22.81 -12.73 11.09
CA THR A 50 22.51 -13.55 12.26
C THR A 50 21.82 -14.83 11.77
N PRO A 51 22.25 -16.03 12.16
CA PRO A 51 21.55 -17.24 11.80
C PRO A 51 20.19 -17.25 12.53
N ALA A 52 19.15 -16.74 11.87
CA ALA A 52 17.79 -16.83 12.35
C ALA A 52 17.33 -18.29 12.23
N LYS A 53 17.26 -18.95 13.34
CA LYS A 53 16.38 -20.09 13.55
C LYS A 53 14.96 -19.52 13.60
N ASP A 54 14.35 -19.52 12.48
CA ASP A 54 12.92 -19.61 12.18
C ASP A 54 12.80 -19.14 10.74
N SER A 55 12.72 -20.12 9.84
CA SER A 55 12.44 -19.87 8.42
C SER A 55 11.03 -19.31 8.32
N ALA A 56 10.87 -18.01 8.51
CA ALA A 56 9.75 -17.31 7.95
C ALA A 56 9.91 -17.45 6.43
N GLU A 57 9.14 -18.39 5.87
CA GLU A 57 9.09 -18.67 4.45
C GLU A 57 8.86 -17.35 3.73
N LEU A 58 9.92 -16.87 3.07
CA LEU A 58 9.85 -15.64 2.28
C LEU A 58 8.79 -15.86 1.19
N PRO A 59 7.78 -15.00 1.10
CA PRO A 59 6.76 -15.15 0.07
C PRO A 59 7.41 -15.07 -1.31
N SER A 60 7.04 -15.98 -2.21
CA SER A 60 7.46 -15.92 -3.61
C SER A 60 6.80 -14.71 -4.26
N LYS A 61 7.58 -13.65 -4.46
CA LYS A 61 7.12 -12.39 -5.04
C LYS A 61 7.21 -12.43 -6.55
N HIS A 62 6.11 -12.15 -7.23
CA HIS A 62 6.02 -12.06 -8.69
C HIS A 62 5.43 -10.73 -9.08
N ILE A 63 5.96 -10.14 -10.14
CA ILE A 63 5.55 -8.83 -10.64
C ILE A 63 4.82 -9.02 -11.96
N ILE A 64 3.62 -8.47 -12.06
CA ILE A 64 2.86 -8.36 -13.30
C ILE A 64 2.86 -6.90 -13.74
N GLU A 65 3.45 -6.63 -14.88
CA GLU A 65 3.50 -5.28 -15.46
C GLU A 65 2.45 -5.17 -16.58
N VAL A 66 1.71 -4.07 -16.58
CA VAL A 66 0.77 -3.72 -17.64
C VAL A 66 1.31 -2.49 -18.35
N LEU A 67 1.75 -2.70 -19.60
CA LEU A 67 2.36 -1.67 -20.42
C LEU A 67 1.31 -0.72 -21.04
N PRO A 68 1.71 0.47 -21.54
CA PRO A 68 0.82 1.41 -22.21
C PRO A 68 0.10 0.86 -23.43
N ASP A 69 0.74 -0.06 -24.15
CA ASP A 69 0.16 -0.76 -25.32
C ASP A 69 -0.84 -1.86 -24.94
N GLY A 70 -1.04 -2.10 -23.63
CA GLY A 70 -1.89 -3.14 -23.11
C GLY A 70 -1.25 -4.52 -23.04
N SER A 71 0.05 -4.64 -23.31
CA SER A 71 0.80 -5.87 -23.10
C SER A 71 0.96 -6.20 -21.63
N ILE A 72 0.93 -7.49 -21.29
CA ILE A 72 1.06 -7.97 -19.92
C ILE A 72 2.33 -8.80 -19.81
N LEU A 73 3.19 -8.41 -18.89
CA LEU A 73 4.43 -9.11 -18.57
C LEU A 73 4.32 -9.75 -17.19
N LEU A 74 4.93 -10.91 -17.02
CA LEU A 74 5.14 -11.54 -15.71
C LEU A 74 6.64 -11.72 -15.50
N ASN A 75 7.17 -11.07 -14.46
CA ASN A 75 8.60 -11.07 -14.14
C ASN A 75 9.48 -10.68 -15.36
N GLY A 76 9.03 -9.72 -16.17
CA GLY A 76 9.71 -9.26 -17.38
C GLY A 76 9.48 -10.13 -18.63
N GLY A 77 8.79 -11.27 -18.52
CA GLY A 77 8.40 -12.11 -19.64
C GLY A 77 7.03 -11.75 -20.20
N ILE A 78 6.92 -11.51 -21.50
CA ILE A 78 5.64 -11.19 -22.16
C ILE A 78 4.75 -12.43 -22.12
N ILE A 79 3.58 -12.31 -21.47
CA ILE A 79 2.55 -13.37 -21.46
C ILE A 79 1.49 -13.08 -22.50
N ALA A 80 1.22 -11.79 -22.72
CA ALA A 80 0.15 -11.35 -23.58
C ALA A 80 0.50 -10.07 -24.30
N SER A 81 0.20 -10.01 -25.60
CA SER A 81 0.30 -8.80 -26.39
C SER A 81 -0.95 -7.93 -26.25
N GLY A 82 -0.81 -6.61 -26.37
CA GLY A 82 -1.91 -5.67 -26.19
C GLY A 82 -3.15 -5.91 -27.05
N ASN A 83 -2.97 -6.58 -28.20
CA ASN A 83 -4.03 -6.89 -29.17
C ASN A 83 -4.77 -8.22 -28.90
N ASP A 84 -4.26 -9.06 -28.01
CA ASP A 84 -4.87 -10.35 -27.74
C ASP A 84 -6.03 -10.20 -26.73
N GLY A 85 -7.25 -10.42 -27.18
CA GLY A 85 -8.46 -10.29 -26.34
C GLY A 85 -8.61 -11.39 -25.27
N ALA A 86 -9.70 -12.16 -25.32
CA ALA A 86 -10.04 -13.18 -24.32
C ALA A 86 -9.03 -14.34 -24.17
N ILE A 87 -8.17 -14.57 -25.16
CA ILE A 87 -7.13 -15.62 -25.15
C ILE A 87 -6.08 -15.33 -24.09
N VAL A 88 -5.77 -14.06 -23.88
CA VAL A 88 -4.82 -13.56 -22.88
C VAL A 88 -5.19 -14.01 -21.46
N LEU A 89 -6.47 -13.87 -21.13
CA LEU A 89 -6.95 -14.17 -19.78
C LEU A 89 -6.74 -15.65 -19.43
N ARG A 90 -6.99 -16.57 -20.36
CA ARG A 90 -6.79 -18.01 -20.15
C ARG A 90 -5.32 -18.37 -19.99
N GLY A 91 -4.45 -17.79 -20.81
CA GLY A 91 -2.99 -17.98 -20.71
C GLY A 91 -2.45 -17.48 -19.39
N LEU A 92 -2.88 -16.28 -18.95
CA LEU A 92 -2.48 -15.71 -17.69
C LEU A 92 -2.97 -16.56 -16.49
N ILE A 93 -4.25 -16.97 -16.49
CA ILE A 93 -4.83 -17.84 -15.44
C ILE A 93 -4.04 -19.14 -15.31
N SER A 94 -3.78 -19.82 -16.45
CA SER A 94 -3.04 -21.09 -16.43
C SER A 94 -1.62 -20.91 -15.88
N THR A 95 -0.95 -19.83 -16.25
CA THR A 95 0.40 -19.52 -15.75
C THR A 95 0.40 -19.21 -14.26
N LEU A 96 -0.53 -18.40 -13.78
CA LEU A 96 -0.67 -18.04 -12.38
C LEU A 96 -1.04 -19.27 -11.52
N THR A 97 -1.93 -20.13 -12.01
CA THR A 97 -2.29 -21.39 -11.32
C THR A 97 -1.08 -22.32 -11.17
N ARG A 98 -0.27 -22.47 -12.23
CA ARG A 98 0.96 -23.26 -12.16
C ARG A 98 1.98 -22.68 -11.20
N LEU A 99 2.09 -21.37 -11.17
CA LEU A 99 2.98 -20.63 -10.30
C LEU A 99 2.59 -20.79 -8.84
N LYS A 100 1.29 -20.67 -8.53
CA LYS A 100 0.73 -20.96 -7.20
C LYS A 100 1.04 -22.40 -6.78
N ALA A 101 0.73 -23.36 -7.63
CA ALA A 101 1.00 -24.78 -7.33
C ALA A 101 2.49 -25.07 -7.09
N SER A 102 3.39 -24.37 -7.77
CA SER A 102 4.84 -24.47 -7.55
C SER A 102 5.23 -23.90 -6.20
N SER A 103 4.72 -22.74 -5.84
CA SER A 103 4.99 -22.10 -4.54
C SER A 103 4.41 -22.91 -3.37
N ASP A 104 3.19 -23.41 -3.52
CA ASP A 104 2.54 -24.26 -2.50
C ASP A 104 3.33 -25.54 -2.22
N ARG A 105 3.94 -26.15 -3.23
CA ARG A 105 4.83 -27.32 -3.06
C ARG A 105 6.10 -27.01 -2.28
N MET A 106 6.57 -25.77 -2.34
CA MET A 106 7.73 -25.29 -1.60
C MET A 106 7.36 -24.72 -0.22
N GLY A 107 6.06 -24.74 0.14
CA GLY A 107 5.56 -24.17 1.38
C GLY A 107 5.54 -22.64 1.38
N ALA A 108 5.84 -21.97 0.27
CA ALA A 108 5.90 -20.52 0.19
C ALA A 108 4.58 -19.92 -0.26
N LYS A 109 4.20 -18.76 0.31
CA LYS A 109 3.02 -18.01 -0.12
C LYS A 109 3.34 -17.22 -1.38
N THR A 110 2.46 -17.29 -2.38
CA THR A 110 2.60 -16.51 -3.61
C THR A 110 2.07 -15.10 -3.41
N MET A 111 2.92 -14.09 -3.61
CA MET A 111 2.55 -12.68 -3.60
C MET A 111 2.67 -12.11 -5.00
N ILE A 112 1.61 -11.50 -5.49
CA ILE A 112 1.58 -10.83 -6.79
C ILE A 112 1.57 -9.32 -6.58
N ILE A 113 2.45 -8.63 -7.30
CA ILE A 113 2.46 -7.17 -7.38
C ILE A 113 2.09 -6.77 -8.78
N ILE A 114 1.00 -6.04 -8.92
CA ILE A 114 0.53 -5.51 -10.19
C ILE A 114 1.07 -4.09 -10.34
N GLN A 115 1.86 -3.87 -11.38
CA GLN A 115 2.38 -2.57 -11.78
C GLN A 115 1.71 -2.17 -13.09
N ALA A 116 0.80 -1.22 -13.04
CA ALA A 116 0.13 -0.71 -14.22
C ALA A 116 0.70 0.67 -14.56
N ASP A 117 1.09 0.85 -15.82
CA ASP A 117 1.46 2.17 -16.32
C ASP A 117 0.24 3.10 -16.29
N PRO A 118 0.38 4.37 -15.85
CA PRO A 118 -0.73 5.32 -15.80
C PRO A 118 -1.47 5.53 -17.13
N ILE A 119 -0.77 5.30 -18.25
CA ILE A 119 -1.32 5.44 -19.60
C ILE A 119 -1.96 4.14 -20.09
N SER A 120 -1.73 3.03 -19.37
CA SER A 120 -2.26 1.72 -19.77
C SER A 120 -3.79 1.69 -19.71
N PRO A 121 -4.44 0.90 -20.58
CA PRO A 121 -5.89 0.75 -20.54
C PRO A 121 -6.35 0.12 -19.23
N HIS A 122 -7.19 0.80 -18.45
CA HIS A 122 -7.67 0.34 -17.13
C HIS A 122 -8.31 -1.05 -17.16
N TYR A 123 -9.01 -1.40 -18.26
CA TYR A 123 -9.62 -2.72 -18.38
C TYR A 123 -8.58 -3.86 -18.38
N LYS A 124 -7.34 -3.61 -18.77
CA LYS A 124 -6.26 -4.60 -18.71
C LYS A 124 -5.83 -4.89 -17.27
N ALA A 125 -5.73 -3.86 -16.44
CA ALA A 125 -5.46 -4.05 -15.02
C ALA A 125 -6.58 -4.84 -14.34
N VAL A 126 -7.84 -4.58 -14.70
CA VAL A 126 -8.99 -5.36 -14.21
C VAL A 126 -8.91 -6.81 -14.68
N GLN A 127 -8.55 -7.06 -15.93
CA GLN A 127 -8.35 -8.43 -16.46
C GLN A 127 -7.27 -9.20 -15.70
N VAL A 128 -6.18 -8.52 -15.31
CA VAL A 128 -5.12 -9.12 -14.48
C VAL A 128 -5.66 -9.48 -13.10
N LEU A 129 -6.46 -8.60 -12.49
CA LEU A 129 -7.12 -8.85 -11.21
C LEU A 129 -8.05 -10.06 -11.28
N ASP A 130 -8.88 -10.12 -12.32
CA ASP A 130 -9.79 -11.25 -12.56
C ASP A 130 -9.02 -12.56 -12.73
N ALA A 131 -7.88 -12.51 -13.41
CA ALA A 131 -7.01 -13.68 -13.57
C ALA A 131 -6.38 -14.12 -12.23
N CYS A 132 -5.96 -13.18 -11.38
CA CYS A 132 -5.47 -13.47 -10.04
C CYS A 132 -6.57 -14.10 -9.16
N ALA A 133 -7.79 -13.57 -9.24
CA ALA A 133 -8.94 -14.11 -8.51
C ALA A 133 -9.30 -15.52 -9.00
N ALA A 134 -9.31 -15.75 -10.32
CA ALA A 134 -9.57 -17.06 -10.91
C ALA A 134 -8.49 -18.09 -10.56
N ALA A 135 -7.24 -17.66 -10.35
CA ALA A 135 -6.15 -18.49 -9.85
C ALA A 135 -6.15 -18.65 -8.31
N GLU A 136 -7.15 -18.09 -7.63
CA GLU A 136 -7.29 -18.12 -6.14
C GLU A 136 -6.05 -17.58 -5.41
N LEU A 137 -5.44 -16.53 -5.92
CA LEU A 137 -4.32 -15.84 -5.29
C LEU A 137 -4.82 -14.89 -4.21
N GLN A 138 -4.36 -15.07 -2.98
CA GLN A 138 -4.84 -14.32 -1.81
C GLN A 138 -4.05 -13.03 -1.57
N PHE A 139 -2.79 -12.99 -2.01
CA PHE A 139 -1.91 -11.86 -1.76
C PHE A 139 -1.63 -11.12 -3.07
N VAL A 140 -2.47 -10.13 -3.35
CA VAL A 140 -2.34 -9.26 -4.52
C VAL A 140 -2.22 -7.82 -4.04
N SER A 141 -1.21 -7.12 -4.54
CA SER A 141 -0.93 -5.72 -4.22
C SER A 141 -0.74 -4.91 -5.49
N PHE A 142 -1.07 -3.63 -5.45
CA PHE A 142 -0.76 -2.68 -6.51
C PHE A 142 0.45 -1.84 -6.13
N SER A 143 1.31 -1.58 -7.11
CA SER A 143 2.40 -0.64 -6.99
C SER A 143 2.42 0.26 -8.22
N ASN A 144 2.70 1.52 -8.05
CA ASN A 144 2.95 2.41 -9.18
C ASN A 144 4.36 2.13 -9.74
N LEU A 145 4.49 2.25 -11.06
CA LEU A 145 5.79 2.26 -11.75
C LEU A 145 6.57 3.50 -11.38
#